data_5302628f3da61d6a4b35e090a792a474
#
_entry.id   5302628f3da61d6a4b35e090a792a474
#
_cell.length_a   1.000
_cell.length_b   1.000
_cell.length_c   1.000
_cell.angle_alpha   90.00
_cell.angle_beta   90.00
_cell.angle_gamma   90.00
#
_symmetry.space_group_name_H-M   'P 1'
#
loop_
_entity.id
_entity.type
_entity.pdbx_description
1 polymer ?
#
loop_
_entity_poly.entity_id
_entity_poly.type
_entity_poly.pdbx_seq_one_letter_code
_entity_poly.pdbx_strand_id
1 'polypeptide(L)'
;MNTFVLDKEFGKKYEEHFAEMLNLKLNNLNKDDDGIDIYGAMCNEELDIYTDNIYIDVKAYRKPIYVKSFKGVYIETYSGKCRNLGWYYKDNNTTHYLFVIDCENDRVEYKTAYLISKENLYDACDEAYDNNDVIEKSISTSEGFILPYKYLEKYGIEIGG
;
A
#
# COMPACT_ATOMS: atom_id res chain seq x y z
N MET A 1 -3.04 -1.62 -25.91
CA MET A 1 -2.04 -1.14 -24.93
C MET A 1 -1.87 -2.18 -23.83
N ASN A 2 -0.63 -2.45 -23.44
CA ASN A 2 -0.32 -3.45 -22.43
C ASN A 2 -0.80 -2.99 -21.05
N THR A 3 -1.63 -3.78 -20.39
CA THR A 3 -2.16 -3.50 -19.05
C THR A 3 -1.04 -3.26 -18.02
N PHE A 4 0.07 -4.00 -18.14
CA PHE A 4 1.22 -3.85 -17.25
C PHE A 4 1.82 -2.43 -17.32
N VAL A 5 1.94 -1.86 -18.52
CA VAL A 5 2.47 -0.50 -18.72
C VAL A 5 1.52 0.52 -18.09
N LEU A 6 0.21 0.36 -18.28
CA LEU A 6 -0.80 1.23 -17.68
C LEU A 6 -0.78 1.18 -16.16
N ASP A 7 -0.63 -0.01 -15.58
CA ASP A 7 -0.58 -0.19 -14.13
C ASP A 7 0.69 0.43 -13.54
N LYS A 8 1.81 0.33 -14.24
CA LYS A 8 3.07 0.92 -13.81
C LYS A 8 3.00 2.45 -13.82
N GLU A 9 2.44 3.03 -14.88
CA GLU A 9 2.23 4.49 -15.00
C GLU A 9 1.25 4.99 -13.94
N PHE A 10 0.20 4.23 -13.69
CA PHE A 10 -0.79 4.54 -12.66
C PHE A 10 -0.14 4.65 -11.29
N GLY A 11 0.62 3.65 -10.89
CA GLY A 11 1.28 3.64 -9.57
C GLY A 11 2.31 4.75 -9.44
N LYS A 12 3.10 4.98 -10.50
CA LYS A 12 4.22 5.92 -10.47
C LYS A 12 3.80 7.36 -10.15
N LYS A 13 2.68 7.83 -10.67
CA LYS A 13 2.23 9.20 -10.40
C LYS A 13 1.90 9.43 -8.92
N TYR A 14 1.37 8.41 -8.24
CA TYR A 14 1.12 8.48 -6.80
C TYR A 14 2.42 8.39 -6.00
N GLU A 15 3.37 7.57 -6.41
CA GLU A 15 4.70 7.52 -5.82
C GLU A 15 5.38 8.90 -5.89
N GLU A 16 5.34 9.56 -7.04
CA GLU A 16 5.90 10.90 -7.24
C GLU A 16 5.21 11.94 -6.35
N HIS A 17 3.88 11.88 -6.28
CA HIS A 17 3.09 12.80 -5.47
C HIS A 17 3.48 12.71 -3.98
N PHE A 18 3.54 11.51 -3.44
CA PHE A 18 3.86 11.32 -2.01
C PHE A 18 5.34 11.52 -1.71
N ALA A 19 6.23 11.24 -2.64
CA ALA A 19 7.64 11.57 -2.48
C ALA A 19 7.81 13.08 -2.27
N GLU A 20 7.13 13.88 -3.09
CA GLU A 20 7.16 15.34 -2.94
C GLU A 20 6.49 15.79 -1.64
N MET A 21 5.29 15.29 -1.35
CA MET A 21 4.54 15.66 -0.14
C MET A 21 5.33 15.36 1.14
N LEU A 22 5.99 14.21 1.20
CA LEU A 22 6.72 13.75 2.39
C LEU A 22 8.20 14.13 2.37
N ASN A 23 8.65 14.82 1.33
CA ASN A 23 10.05 15.21 1.13
C ASN A 23 10.97 13.99 1.16
N LEU A 24 10.59 12.96 0.43
CA LEU A 24 11.35 11.73 0.28
C LEU A 24 11.83 11.56 -1.16
N LYS A 25 12.73 10.62 -1.37
CA LYS A 25 13.31 10.33 -2.68
C LYS A 25 12.58 9.20 -3.36
N LEU A 26 12.40 9.30 -4.68
CA LEU A 26 11.90 8.20 -5.49
C LEU A 26 13.00 7.14 -5.65
N ASN A 27 12.61 5.88 -5.53
CA ASN A 27 13.49 4.77 -5.81
C ASN A 27 13.46 4.46 -7.31
N ASN A 28 14.38 5.06 -8.06
CA ASN A 28 14.53 4.84 -9.50
C ASN A 28 15.47 3.69 -9.83
N LEU A 29 16.04 3.04 -8.82
CA LEU A 29 16.88 1.88 -8.97
C LEU A 29 16.03 0.64 -9.20
N ASN A 30 16.69 -0.48 -9.51
CA ASN A 30 16.02 -1.72 -9.84
C ASN A 30 15.01 -2.13 -8.77
N LYS A 31 13.72 -2.06 -9.11
CA LYS A 31 12.63 -2.29 -8.14
C LYS A 31 12.34 -3.77 -7.88
N ASP A 32 13.09 -4.67 -8.49
CA ASP A 32 12.79 -6.10 -8.42
C ASP A 32 13.06 -6.70 -7.05
N ASP A 33 13.84 -6.02 -6.22
CA ASP A 33 14.33 -6.63 -4.99
C ASP A 33 13.49 -6.36 -3.75
N ASP A 34 12.96 -5.14 -3.54
CA ASP A 34 12.41 -4.77 -2.23
C ASP A 34 11.01 -4.16 -2.23
N GLY A 35 10.43 -3.86 -3.37
CA GLY A 35 9.13 -3.19 -3.42
C GLY A 35 9.12 -1.77 -2.86
N ILE A 36 10.30 -1.21 -2.58
CA ILE A 36 10.42 0.14 -2.03
C ILE A 36 10.24 1.16 -3.14
N ASP A 37 9.26 2.03 -3.00
CA ASP A 37 8.96 3.06 -4.00
C ASP A 37 9.54 4.42 -3.64
N ILE A 38 9.48 4.81 -2.37
CA ILE A 38 10.03 6.07 -1.87
C ILE A 38 10.79 5.83 -0.57
N TYR A 39 11.81 6.65 -0.31
CA TYR A 39 12.66 6.45 0.86
C TYR A 39 13.36 7.73 1.29
N GLY A 40 13.90 7.74 2.49
CA GLY A 40 14.73 8.82 3.00
C GLY A 40 14.67 8.95 4.51
N ALA A 41 15.03 10.14 4.99
CA ALA A 41 14.88 10.50 6.38
C ALA A 41 13.55 11.21 6.58
N MET A 42 12.91 11.00 7.70
CA MET A 42 11.67 11.68 8.03
C MET A 42 11.76 12.25 9.45
N CYS A 43 11.48 13.54 9.56
CA CYS A 43 11.30 14.23 10.83
C CYS A 43 9.99 14.99 10.73
N ASN A 44 8.90 14.36 11.11
CA ASN A 44 7.55 14.88 10.90
C ASN A 44 6.77 14.85 12.21
N GLU A 45 6.52 16.03 12.76
CA GLU A 45 5.83 16.18 14.03
C GLU A 45 4.34 15.77 13.94
N GLU A 46 3.69 16.09 12.83
CA GLU A 46 2.27 15.74 12.63
C GLU A 46 2.05 14.24 12.59
N LEU A 47 2.98 13.51 11.98
CA LEU A 47 2.91 12.05 11.87
C LEU A 47 3.57 11.34 13.05
N ASP A 48 4.29 12.08 13.89
CA ASP A 48 5.08 11.53 15.00
C ASP A 48 6.08 10.48 14.53
N ILE A 49 6.75 10.76 13.40
CA ILE A 49 7.77 9.88 12.82
C ILE A 49 9.10 10.61 12.79
N TYR A 50 10.10 10.03 13.44
CA TYR A 50 11.46 10.56 13.52
C TYR A 50 12.43 9.42 13.23
N THR A 51 12.95 9.37 12.01
CA THR A 51 13.86 8.31 11.61
C THR A 51 14.81 8.78 10.52
N ASP A 52 16.04 8.26 10.54
CA ASP A 52 16.99 8.52 9.48
C ASP A 52 16.70 7.70 8.22
N ASN A 53 15.94 6.61 8.36
CA ASN A 53 15.68 5.69 7.25
C ASN A 53 14.23 5.19 7.30
N ILE A 54 13.41 5.70 6.38
CA ILE A 54 12.08 5.15 6.13
C ILE A 54 12.06 4.61 4.70
N TYR A 55 11.48 3.44 4.51
CA TYR A 55 11.34 2.77 3.22
C TYR A 55 9.88 2.43 3.01
N ILE A 56 9.24 3.08 2.04
CA ILE A 56 7.79 3.00 1.85
C ILE A 56 7.45 2.29 0.55
N ASP A 57 6.59 1.31 0.64
CA ASP A 57 5.93 0.66 -0.50
C ASP A 57 4.56 1.34 -0.68
N VAL A 58 4.36 2.01 -1.81
CA VAL A 58 3.14 2.74 -2.11
C VAL A 58 2.16 1.82 -2.82
N LYS A 59 1.01 1.60 -2.22
CA LYS A 59 -0.06 0.77 -2.76
C LYS A 59 -1.25 1.65 -3.12
N ALA A 60 -1.43 1.93 -4.41
CA ALA A 60 -2.52 2.77 -4.90
C ALA A 60 -3.66 1.89 -5.41
N TYR A 61 -4.86 2.10 -4.89
CA TYR A 61 -6.05 1.33 -5.23
C TYR A 61 -7.01 2.20 -6.04
N ARG A 62 -7.34 1.73 -7.24
CA ARG A 62 -8.25 2.44 -8.13
C ARG A 62 -9.62 2.58 -7.51
N LYS A 63 -10.26 3.70 -7.81
CA LYS A 63 -11.64 3.94 -7.43
C LYS A 63 -12.51 2.82 -8.01
N PRO A 64 -13.38 2.17 -7.19
CA PRO A 64 -14.23 1.09 -7.68
C PRO A 64 -15.20 1.58 -8.76
N ILE A 65 -15.35 0.78 -9.80
CA ILE A 65 -16.32 1.05 -10.88
C ILE A 65 -17.73 0.67 -10.45
N TYR A 66 -17.84 -0.31 -9.53
CA TYR A 66 -19.11 -0.85 -9.06
C TYR A 66 -19.37 -0.44 -7.61
N VAL A 67 -20.63 -0.14 -7.32
CA VAL A 67 -21.07 0.33 -5.99
C VAL A 67 -20.88 -0.74 -4.90
N LYS A 68 -20.79 -2.02 -5.29
CA LYS A 68 -20.58 -3.14 -4.36
C LYS A 68 -19.12 -3.56 -4.23
N SER A 69 -18.23 -2.60 -4.00
CA SER A 69 -16.84 -2.95 -3.69
C SER A 69 -16.70 -3.21 -2.18
N PHE A 70 -15.80 -4.10 -1.83
CA PHE A 70 -15.45 -4.31 -0.43
C PHE A 70 -14.79 -3.03 0.12
N LYS A 71 -15.23 -2.60 1.31
CA LYS A 71 -14.67 -1.42 1.96
C LYS A 71 -13.37 -1.78 2.66
N GLY A 72 -12.34 -2.04 1.87
CA GLY A 72 -11.05 -2.45 2.39
C GLY A 72 -9.98 -2.49 1.30
N VAL A 73 -8.77 -2.86 1.71
CA VAL A 73 -7.63 -3.00 0.81
C VAL A 73 -7.27 -4.47 0.65
N TYR A 74 -6.83 -4.82 -0.56
CA TYR A 74 -6.37 -6.17 -0.85
C TYR A 74 -4.95 -6.35 -0.35
N ILE A 75 -4.75 -7.35 0.50
CA ILE A 75 -3.44 -7.72 1.06
C ILE A 75 -3.00 -9.01 0.36
N GLU A 76 -1.96 -8.93 -0.47
CA GLU A 76 -1.47 -10.08 -1.22
C GLU A 76 -0.57 -10.95 -0.36
N THR A 77 -0.94 -12.22 -0.21
CA THR A 77 -0.16 -13.20 0.54
C THR A 77 0.68 -14.09 -0.36
N TYR A 78 0.17 -14.44 -1.54
CA TYR A 78 0.89 -15.25 -2.54
C TYR A 78 0.62 -14.71 -3.93
N SER A 79 1.61 -14.84 -4.82
CA SER A 79 1.48 -14.39 -6.20
C SER A 79 2.02 -15.42 -7.19
N GLY A 80 1.38 -15.49 -8.37
CA GLY A 80 1.79 -16.32 -9.47
C GLY A 80 1.41 -17.80 -9.31
N LYS A 81 1.57 -18.55 -10.41
CA LYS A 81 1.21 -19.96 -10.46
C LYS A 81 2.06 -20.84 -9.53
N CYS A 82 3.28 -20.41 -9.22
CA CYS A 82 4.18 -21.12 -8.33
C CYS A 82 4.00 -20.74 -6.85
N ARG A 83 2.98 -19.95 -6.54
CA ARG A 83 2.68 -19.47 -5.19
C ARG A 83 3.90 -18.85 -4.51
N ASN A 84 4.55 -17.91 -5.19
CA ASN A 84 5.61 -17.12 -4.58
C ASN A 84 5.02 -16.25 -3.45
N LEU A 85 5.84 -15.88 -2.48
CA LEU A 85 5.37 -15.01 -1.41
C LEU A 85 4.92 -13.67 -2.00
N GLY A 86 3.72 -13.24 -1.63
CA GLY A 86 3.22 -11.90 -1.94
C GLY A 86 3.90 -10.87 -1.05
N TRP A 87 3.64 -9.58 -1.33
CA TRP A 87 4.34 -8.51 -0.62
C TRP A 87 4.11 -8.53 0.90
N TYR A 88 3.00 -9.09 1.37
CA TYR A 88 2.69 -9.14 2.80
C TYR A 88 3.63 -10.07 3.57
N TYR A 89 3.96 -11.22 2.98
CA TYR A 89 4.84 -12.21 3.61
C TYR A 89 6.31 -12.07 3.22
N LYS A 90 6.59 -11.25 2.21
CA LYS A 90 7.94 -11.13 1.68
C LYS A 90 8.85 -10.40 2.69
N ASP A 91 9.97 -11.03 3.02
CA ASP A 91 10.99 -10.42 3.88
C ASP A 91 11.81 -9.46 3.02
N ASN A 92 11.67 -8.17 3.29
CA ASN A 92 12.37 -7.12 2.57
C ASN A 92 12.65 -5.94 3.51
N ASN A 93 13.27 -4.88 2.97
CA ASN A 93 13.65 -3.71 3.76
C ASN A 93 12.54 -2.67 3.92
N THR A 94 11.34 -2.93 3.42
CA THR A 94 10.20 -2.04 3.58
C THR A 94 9.89 -1.85 5.07
N THR A 95 9.80 -0.60 5.51
CA THR A 95 9.44 -0.28 6.90
C THR A 95 7.99 0.12 7.03
N HIS A 96 7.42 0.68 5.97
CA HIS A 96 6.05 1.21 5.98
C HIS A 96 5.36 0.92 4.66
N TYR A 97 4.04 0.86 4.74
CA TYR A 97 3.17 0.84 3.56
C TYR A 97 2.34 2.11 3.53
N LEU A 98 2.11 2.63 2.34
CA LEU A 98 1.21 3.75 2.13
C LEU A 98 0.07 3.30 1.24
N PHE A 99 -1.11 3.17 1.83
CA PHE A 99 -2.31 2.74 1.12
C PHE A 99 -3.08 3.97 0.65
N VAL A 100 -3.16 4.16 -0.66
CA VAL A 100 -3.85 5.30 -1.27
C VAL A 100 -5.18 4.80 -1.83
N ILE A 101 -6.28 5.38 -1.36
CA ILE A 101 -7.62 4.84 -1.54
C ILE A 101 -8.42 5.64 -2.56
N ASP A 102 -9.19 4.93 -3.40
CA ASP A 102 -10.08 5.50 -4.41
C ASP A 102 -9.35 6.44 -5.37
N CYS A 103 -8.30 5.91 -6.00
CA CYS A 103 -7.44 6.65 -6.91
C CYS A 103 -8.03 6.78 -8.31
N GLU A 104 -7.93 7.97 -8.89
CA GLU A 104 -8.27 8.21 -10.30
C GLU A 104 -7.15 7.72 -11.22
N ASN A 105 -7.52 7.30 -12.44
CA ASN A 105 -6.58 6.72 -13.40
C ASN A 105 -5.74 7.76 -14.14
N ASP A 106 -6.33 8.91 -14.47
CA ASP A 106 -5.76 9.90 -15.38
C ASP A 106 -5.12 11.10 -14.69
N ARG A 107 -5.26 11.21 -13.38
CA ARG A 107 -4.72 12.32 -12.59
C ARG A 107 -4.48 11.88 -11.15
N VAL A 108 -3.68 12.64 -10.43
CA VAL A 108 -3.47 12.39 -8.99
C VAL A 108 -4.66 12.97 -8.23
N GLU A 109 -5.61 12.11 -7.95
CA GLU A 109 -6.78 12.42 -7.13
C GLU A 109 -7.19 11.14 -6.40
N TYR A 110 -7.41 11.24 -5.11
CA TYR A 110 -7.71 10.09 -4.25
C TYR A 110 -8.58 10.56 -3.07
N LYS A 111 -9.26 9.61 -2.45
CA LYS A 111 -10.12 9.90 -1.30
C LYS A 111 -9.30 10.18 -0.04
N THR A 112 -8.37 9.31 0.27
CA THR A 112 -7.51 9.41 1.45
C THR A 112 -6.31 8.48 1.30
N ALA A 113 -5.35 8.60 2.20
CA ALA A 113 -4.22 7.68 2.28
C ALA A 113 -3.89 7.37 3.73
N TYR A 114 -3.39 6.16 3.98
CA TYR A 114 -2.98 5.70 5.30
C TYR A 114 -1.52 5.26 5.25
N LEU A 115 -0.71 5.87 6.09
CA LEU A 115 0.67 5.46 6.31
C LEU A 115 0.70 4.55 7.53
N ILE A 116 1.21 3.33 7.36
CA ILE A 116 1.21 2.33 8.42
C ILE A 116 2.55 1.61 8.45
N SER A 117 3.12 1.44 9.64
CA SER A 117 4.33 0.64 9.80
C SER A 117 4.04 -0.83 9.51
N LYS A 118 5.06 -1.56 9.11
CA LYS A 118 4.95 -2.99 8.83
C LYS A 118 4.44 -3.76 10.04
N GLU A 119 4.94 -3.42 11.23
CA GLU A 119 4.50 -4.04 12.49
C GLU A 119 3.03 -3.77 12.77
N ASN A 120 2.60 -2.52 12.62
CA ASN A 120 1.20 -2.14 12.85
C ASN A 120 0.27 -2.79 11.81
N LEU A 121 0.73 -2.99 10.59
CA LEU A 121 -0.06 -3.72 9.59
C LEU A 121 -0.28 -5.17 10.00
N TYR A 122 0.76 -5.83 10.52
CA TYR A 122 0.62 -7.19 11.03
C TYR A 122 -0.39 -7.25 12.19
N ASP A 123 -0.31 -6.31 13.11
CA ASP A 123 -1.25 -6.22 14.24
C ASP A 123 -2.69 -5.96 13.75
N ALA A 124 -2.84 -5.10 12.76
CA ALA A 124 -4.15 -4.82 12.15
C ALA A 124 -4.76 -6.07 11.54
N CYS A 125 -3.96 -6.82 10.78
CA CYS A 125 -4.41 -8.05 10.14
C CYS A 125 -4.73 -9.13 11.16
N ASP A 126 -3.93 -9.28 12.20
CA ASP A 126 -4.18 -10.24 13.27
C ASP A 126 -5.50 -9.95 13.99
N GLU A 127 -5.76 -8.69 14.31
CA GLU A 127 -7.02 -8.30 14.93
C GLU A 127 -8.22 -8.57 14.00
N ALA A 128 -8.08 -8.25 12.73
CA ALA A 128 -9.13 -8.49 11.75
C ALA A 128 -9.46 -9.98 11.61
N TYR A 129 -8.44 -10.84 11.59
CA TYR A 129 -8.63 -12.29 11.58
C TYR A 129 -9.32 -12.78 12.85
N ASP A 130 -8.89 -12.31 14.00
CA ASP A 130 -9.49 -12.69 15.29
C ASP A 130 -10.97 -12.30 15.36
N ASN A 131 -11.33 -11.19 14.73
CA ASN A 131 -12.71 -10.70 14.68
C ASN A 131 -13.53 -11.31 13.53
N ASN A 132 -12.96 -12.19 12.72
CA ASN A 132 -13.58 -12.74 11.50
C ASN A 132 -14.02 -11.65 10.51
N ASP A 133 -13.26 -10.57 10.42
CA ASP A 133 -13.56 -9.43 9.56
C ASP A 133 -12.83 -9.45 8.22
N VAL A 134 -11.97 -10.42 7.96
CA VAL A 134 -11.28 -10.52 6.68
C VAL A 134 -12.10 -11.34 5.68
N ILE A 135 -11.97 -10.99 4.41
CA ILE A 135 -12.59 -11.73 3.31
C ILE A 135 -11.47 -12.27 2.44
N GLU A 136 -11.30 -13.58 2.41
CA GLU A 136 -10.31 -14.20 1.55
C GLU A 136 -10.71 -14.05 0.09
N LYS A 137 -9.76 -13.73 -0.77
CA LYS A 137 -10.02 -13.44 -2.15
C LYS A 137 -8.83 -13.80 -3.03
N SER A 138 -9.13 -14.33 -4.21
CA SER A 138 -8.13 -14.58 -5.25
C SER A 138 -8.39 -13.65 -6.41
N ILE A 139 -7.34 -13.02 -6.93
CA ILE A 139 -7.41 -12.15 -8.10
C ILE A 139 -6.40 -12.67 -9.11
N SER A 140 -6.89 -13.24 -10.23
CA SER A 140 -6.06 -13.91 -11.22
C SER A 140 -5.23 -15.02 -10.56
N THR A 141 -3.89 -14.94 -10.58
CA THR A 141 -3.01 -15.90 -9.91
C THR A 141 -2.59 -15.45 -8.50
N SER A 142 -3.10 -14.33 -8.03
CA SER A 142 -2.81 -13.76 -6.72
C SER A 142 -3.79 -14.29 -5.69
N GLU A 143 -3.28 -14.62 -4.50
CA GLU A 143 -4.08 -15.00 -3.34
C GLU A 143 -3.89 -13.95 -2.24
N GLY A 144 -4.94 -13.68 -1.50
CA GLY A 144 -4.87 -12.71 -0.42
C GLY A 144 -6.19 -12.54 0.30
N PHE A 145 -6.34 -11.41 0.96
CA PHE A 145 -7.55 -11.09 1.70
C PHE A 145 -7.82 -9.59 1.67
N ILE A 146 -9.06 -9.23 1.95
CA ILE A 146 -9.46 -7.83 2.08
C ILE A 146 -9.39 -7.45 3.56
N LEU A 147 -8.60 -6.42 3.86
CA LEU A 147 -8.52 -5.81 5.19
C LEU A 147 -9.45 -4.59 5.22
N PRO A 148 -10.49 -4.57 6.06
CA PRO A 148 -11.39 -3.43 6.13
C PRO A 148 -10.67 -2.12 6.50
N TYR A 149 -11.13 -1.01 5.95
CA TYR A 149 -10.52 0.31 6.18
C TYR A 149 -10.45 0.69 7.67
N LYS A 150 -11.40 0.24 8.48
CA LYS A 150 -11.42 0.56 9.92
C LYS A 150 -10.14 0.14 10.66
N TYR A 151 -9.48 -0.92 10.18
CA TYR A 151 -8.21 -1.37 10.76
C TYR A 151 -7.04 -0.47 10.34
N LEU A 152 -7.08 0.07 9.12
CA LEU A 152 -6.10 1.07 8.70
C LEU A 152 -6.28 2.37 9.48
N GLU A 153 -7.51 2.76 9.75
CA GLU A 153 -7.80 3.94 10.59
C GLU A 153 -7.29 3.76 12.02
N LYS A 154 -7.41 2.56 12.56
CA LYS A 154 -7.02 2.26 13.94
C LYS A 154 -5.49 2.18 14.11
N TYR A 155 -4.80 1.54 13.17
CA TYR A 155 -3.38 1.22 13.32
C TYR A 155 -2.45 2.09 12.48
N GLY A 156 -2.98 2.80 11.49
CA GLY A 156 -2.22 3.67 10.62
C GLY A 156 -2.46 5.14 10.93
N ILE A 157 -1.82 5.99 10.12
CA ILE A 157 -1.97 7.44 10.21
C ILE A 157 -2.55 7.92 8.89
N GLU A 158 -3.69 8.61 8.95
CA GLU A 158 -4.30 9.19 7.75
C GLU A 158 -3.52 10.42 7.30
N ILE A 159 -3.16 10.47 6.01
CA ILE A 159 -2.45 11.59 5.42
C ILE A 159 -3.09 11.99 4.08
N GLY A 160 -3.24 13.27 3.86
CA GLY A 160 -3.87 13.77 2.64
C GLY A 160 -5.38 13.55 2.61
N GLY A 161 -5.98 13.77 1.48
CA GLY A 161 -7.41 13.60 1.27
C GLY A 161 -8.18 14.87 1.07
#